data_bd283e2cf56a44f29354b8dcef1b6a6b
#
_entry.id   bd283e2cf56a44f29354b8dcef1b6a6b
#
_cell.length_a   1.000
_cell.length_b   1.000
_cell.length_c   1.000
_cell.angle_alpha   90.00
_cell.angle_beta   90.00
_cell.angle_gamma   90.00
#
_symmetry.space_group_name_H-M   'P 1'
#
loop_
_entity.id
_entity.type
_entity.pdbx_description
1 polymer ?
#
loop_
_entity_poly.entity_id
_entity_poly.type
_entity_poly.pdbx_seq_one_letter_code
_entity_poly.pdbx_strand_id
1 'polypeptide(L)'
;DVHAREILDSRGNPTVEVEVTAETETTGKKITARESVPSGASTGRFEAIELRDGEERYFGLGVRKVVDHVNQKIREKLIGFNVLDQAGIDRIMVEEDGTDNKGNLGANAILGVSMACAKTAAKALEQPLYRYLGGTMAHILPVPMMNVINGGVHAKNSIDFQEFMIMPVGALDFHDGLRMGAEIYHFLRQILNEEGLSTAVGDEGGFAPDVKDTREVFRYLQKAVEKAGYHVGDDVVFAMDAAASELYDEEAGVYIFPGESRAAGKEPEEGAGEGSAKDYCKDSVKRSADEMIALYEELIEEFPIVSIEDGLFEDDWEGWQKMTKRIGGRVQLVGDDLFVTNPKRIKCGIDLNVANAVLIKVNQIGTITEAMEAIEMAKCAGYQAVISHRSGETEDAFIADLAVAVNAGQIKTGAP
;
A
#
# COMPACT_ATOMS: atom_id res chain seq x y z
N ASP A 1 -19.97 22.36 -8.17
CA ASP A 1 -18.99 23.02 -7.31
C ASP A 1 -17.92 22.03 -6.85
N VAL A 2 -16.69 22.51 -6.60
CA VAL A 2 -15.58 21.72 -6.06
C VAL A 2 -15.00 22.50 -4.88
N HIS A 3 -14.86 21.84 -3.72
CA HIS A 3 -14.37 22.46 -2.51
C HIS A 3 -13.46 21.49 -1.73
N ALA A 4 -12.28 21.94 -1.34
CA ALA A 4 -11.36 21.19 -0.52
C ALA A 4 -11.16 21.82 0.85
N ARG A 5 -10.79 20.97 1.82
CA ARG A 5 -10.38 21.36 3.17
C ARG A 5 -9.24 20.50 3.67
N GLU A 6 -8.45 21.05 4.56
CA GLU A 6 -7.43 20.29 5.29
C GLU A 6 -8.10 19.50 6.41
N ILE A 7 -7.75 18.21 6.53
CA ILE A 7 -8.13 17.32 7.62
C ILE A 7 -6.88 16.63 8.17
N LEU A 8 -7.01 15.78 9.18
CA LEU A 8 -5.91 14.98 9.73
C LEU A 8 -6.06 13.50 9.35
N ASP A 9 -4.96 12.87 9.03
CA ASP A 9 -4.88 11.41 8.83
C ASP A 9 -4.78 10.65 10.17
N SER A 10 -4.72 9.32 10.11
CA SER A 10 -4.61 8.42 11.28
C SER A 10 -3.36 8.65 12.12
N ARG A 11 -2.32 9.28 11.57
CA ARG A 11 -1.08 9.66 12.27
C ARG A 11 -1.12 11.07 12.83
N GLY A 12 -2.21 11.82 12.60
CA GLY A 12 -2.34 13.22 12.98
C GLY A 12 -1.63 14.19 12.04
N ASN A 13 -1.21 13.76 10.86
CA ASN A 13 -0.64 14.61 9.82
C ASN A 13 -1.74 15.20 8.93
N PRO A 14 -1.56 16.44 8.41
CA PRO A 14 -2.51 17.02 7.48
C PRO A 14 -2.65 16.22 6.19
N THR A 15 -3.89 16.07 5.72
CA THR A 15 -4.22 15.62 4.38
C THR A 15 -5.42 16.41 3.85
N VAL A 16 -5.88 16.11 2.64
CA VAL A 16 -6.94 16.86 1.97
C VAL A 16 -8.22 16.03 1.85
N GLU A 17 -9.36 16.64 2.17
CA GLU A 17 -10.70 16.14 1.84
C GLU A 17 -11.27 17.04 0.76
N VAL A 18 -11.82 16.45 -0.30
CA VAL A 18 -12.47 17.17 -1.39
C VAL A 18 -13.94 16.81 -1.46
N GLU A 19 -14.78 17.84 -1.59
CA GLU A 19 -16.23 17.76 -1.79
C GLU A 19 -16.58 18.24 -3.20
N VAL A 20 -17.33 17.43 -3.94
CA VAL A 20 -17.82 17.76 -5.27
C VAL A 20 -19.35 17.80 -5.25
N THR A 21 -19.94 18.87 -5.79
CA THR A 21 -21.38 19.04 -5.96
C THR A 21 -21.73 19.12 -7.44
N ALA A 22 -22.53 18.18 -7.91
CA ALA A 22 -23.16 18.20 -9.23
C ALA A 22 -24.62 18.63 -9.12
N GLU A 23 -25.19 19.18 -10.19
CA GLU A 23 -26.60 19.56 -10.30
C GLU A 23 -27.21 18.85 -11.51
N THR A 24 -28.37 18.21 -11.33
CA THR A 24 -29.10 17.58 -12.43
C THR A 24 -29.76 18.65 -13.31
N GLU A 25 -29.48 18.61 -14.61
CA GLU A 25 -30.01 19.59 -15.59
C GLU A 25 -31.53 19.67 -15.58
N THR A 26 -32.21 18.52 -15.40
CA THR A 26 -33.68 18.44 -15.52
C THR A 26 -34.42 18.92 -14.28
N THR A 27 -33.87 18.75 -13.09
CA THR A 27 -34.58 19.02 -11.82
C THR A 27 -33.91 20.07 -10.95
N GLY A 28 -32.67 20.47 -11.26
CA GLY A 28 -31.88 21.35 -10.39
C GLY A 28 -31.50 20.69 -9.05
N LYS A 29 -31.67 19.36 -8.91
CA LYS A 29 -31.30 18.64 -7.68
C LYS A 29 -29.80 18.64 -7.52
N LYS A 30 -29.30 19.11 -6.39
CA LYS A 30 -27.89 19.06 -6.02
C LYS A 30 -27.55 17.73 -5.37
N ILE A 31 -26.43 17.15 -5.82
CA ILE A 31 -25.91 15.88 -5.34
C ILE A 31 -24.47 16.14 -4.94
N THR A 32 -24.13 15.83 -3.69
CA THR A 32 -22.81 16.10 -3.13
C THR A 32 -22.19 14.81 -2.60
N ALA A 33 -20.92 14.60 -2.90
CA ALA A 33 -20.08 13.58 -2.26
C ALA A 33 -18.73 14.17 -1.90
N ARG A 34 -18.03 13.47 -1.01
CA ARG A 34 -16.67 13.82 -0.56
C ARG A 34 -15.82 12.59 -0.44
N GLU A 35 -14.52 12.76 -0.62
CA GLU A 35 -13.49 11.76 -0.44
C GLU A 35 -12.24 12.39 0.14
N SER A 36 -11.45 11.58 0.84
CA SER A 36 -10.22 12.01 1.51
C SER A 36 -9.02 11.28 0.93
N VAL A 37 -7.91 11.97 0.80
CA VAL A 37 -6.70 11.41 0.18
C VAL A 37 -5.80 10.79 1.24
N PRO A 38 -5.36 9.53 1.07
CA PRO A 38 -4.39 8.90 1.96
C PRO A 38 -2.97 9.43 1.74
N SER A 39 -2.08 9.23 2.73
CA SER A 39 -0.69 9.68 2.71
C SER A 39 0.28 8.57 3.13
N GLY A 40 1.36 8.35 2.38
CA GLY A 40 2.39 7.38 2.73
C GLY A 40 3.37 7.86 3.80
N ALA A 41 3.95 6.92 4.58
CA ALA A 41 5.12 7.18 5.42
C ALA A 41 6.41 7.01 4.60
N SER A 42 6.54 5.89 3.89
CA SER A 42 7.52 5.67 2.84
C SER A 42 6.91 6.03 1.48
N THR A 43 7.71 6.56 0.58
CA THR A 43 7.28 6.91 -0.77
C THR A 43 8.30 6.36 -1.77
N GLY A 44 7.84 5.56 -2.71
CA GLY A 44 8.65 5.06 -3.81
C GLY A 44 9.19 6.21 -4.68
N ARG A 45 10.39 6.06 -5.18
CA ARG A 45 11.12 7.07 -5.96
C ARG A 45 10.36 7.60 -7.19
N PHE A 46 9.45 6.79 -7.73
CA PHE A 46 8.70 7.08 -8.97
C PHE A 46 7.23 7.42 -8.72
N GLU A 47 6.81 7.60 -7.47
CA GLU A 47 5.45 8.03 -7.14
C GLU A 47 5.16 9.44 -7.65
N ALA A 48 3.89 9.72 -7.93
CA ALA A 48 3.41 11.07 -8.17
C ALA A 48 3.57 11.92 -6.89
N ILE A 49 3.82 13.22 -7.07
CA ILE A 49 4.19 14.12 -5.96
C ILE A 49 2.99 14.41 -5.06
N GLU A 50 3.09 13.99 -3.81
CA GLU A 50 2.25 14.49 -2.73
C GLU A 50 2.74 15.88 -2.33
N LEU A 51 2.02 16.92 -2.75
CA LEU A 51 2.43 18.29 -2.50
C LEU A 51 2.22 18.68 -1.03
N ARG A 52 3.24 19.25 -0.43
CA ARG A 52 3.27 19.76 0.95
C ARG A 52 3.63 21.24 0.96
N ASP A 53 3.23 21.95 2.02
CA ASP A 53 3.47 23.40 2.14
C ASP A 53 4.97 23.72 2.31
N GLY A 54 5.72 22.87 3.03
CA GLY A 54 7.15 23.08 3.33
C GLY A 54 7.42 24.23 4.32
N GLU A 55 6.39 24.72 5.01
CA GLU A 55 6.46 25.79 6.00
C GLU A 55 6.52 25.22 7.43
N GLU A 56 6.78 26.04 8.46
CA GLU A 56 6.87 25.57 9.86
C GLU A 56 5.60 24.86 10.38
N ARG A 57 4.45 25.23 9.84
CA ARG A 57 3.18 24.64 10.23
C ARG A 57 3.15 23.13 9.94
N TYR A 58 2.80 22.33 10.95
CA TYR A 58 2.86 20.86 10.90
C TYR A 58 4.23 20.33 10.44
N PHE A 59 5.32 20.99 10.86
CA PHE A 59 6.68 20.57 10.49
C PHE A 59 6.93 20.47 8.98
N GLY A 60 6.26 21.31 8.19
CA GLY A 60 6.34 21.29 6.73
C GLY A 60 5.29 20.46 6.03
N LEU A 61 4.53 19.64 6.77
CA LEU A 61 3.56 18.68 6.23
C LEU A 61 2.17 19.29 5.92
N GLY A 62 1.96 20.60 6.10
CA GLY A 62 0.71 21.27 5.78
C GLY A 62 0.28 21.09 4.32
N VAL A 63 -1.04 21.23 4.03
CA VAL A 63 -1.61 21.05 2.69
C VAL A 63 -2.46 22.23 2.21
N ARG A 64 -2.20 23.43 2.75
CA ARG A 64 -2.93 24.64 2.36
C ARG A 64 -2.79 24.97 0.87
N LYS A 65 -1.57 24.81 0.30
CA LYS A 65 -1.34 25.00 -1.13
C LYS A 65 -2.20 24.07 -1.97
N VAL A 66 -2.34 22.82 -1.54
CA VAL A 66 -3.21 21.82 -2.18
C VAL A 66 -4.67 22.23 -2.12
N VAL A 67 -5.14 22.67 -0.94
CA VAL A 67 -6.51 23.21 -0.76
C VAL A 67 -6.75 24.41 -1.68
N ASP A 68 -5.80 25.34 -1.77
CA ASP A 68 -5.90 26.50 -2.66
C ASP A 68 -5.92 26.11 -4.14
N HIS A 69 -5.10 25.10 -4.55
CA HIS A 69 -5.10 24.60 -5.93
C HIS A 69 -6.46 24.00 -6.29
N VAL A 70 -7.07 23.21 -5.41
CA VAL A 70 -8.42 22.66 -5.64
C VAL A 70 -9.45 23.77 -5.70
N ASN A 71 -9.49 24.66 -4.68
CA ASN A 71 -10.54 25.66 -4.52
C ASN A 71 -10.49 26.79 -5.57
N GLN A 72 -9.35 27.00 -6.22
CA GLN A 72 -9.16 28.03 -7.22
C GLN A 72 -8.94 27.43 -8.61
N LYS A 73 -7.77 26.82 -8.86
CA LYS A 73 -7.36 26.39 -10.20
C LYS A 73 -8.23 25.25 -10.75
N ILE A 74 -8.31 24.14 -10.02
CA ILE A 74 -9.07 22.95 -10.47
C ILE A 74 -10.56 23.27 -10.55
N ARG A 75 -11.08 23.94 -9.52
CA ARG A 75 -12.48 24.36 -9.49
C ARG A 75 -12.85 25.21 -10.72
N GLU A 76 -12.05 26.21 -11.09
CA GLU A 76 -12.30 27.05 -12.24
C GLU A 76 -12.43 26.25 -13.55
N LYS A 77 -11.59 25.22 -13.72
CA LYS A 77 -11.59 24.38 -14.92
C LYS A 77 -12.77 23.41 -14.99
N LEU A 78 -13.27 22.95 -13.83
CA LEU A 78 -14.29 21.91 -13.79
C LEU A 78 -15.74 22.43 -13.61
N ILE A 79 -15.93 23.70 -13.29
CA ILE A 79 -17.29 24.26 -13.19
C ILE A 79 -18.02 24.13 -14.54
N GLY A 80 -19.20 23.51 -14.49
CA GLY A 80 -20.01 23.24 -15.68
C GLY A 80 -19.64 21.97 -16.45
N PHE A 81 -18.63 21.24 -15.97
CA PHE A 81 -18.25 19.96 -16.58
C PHE A 81 -19.20 18.83 -16.17
N ASN A 82 -19.34 17.83 -17.04
CA ASN A 82 -20.20 16.68 -16.72
C ASN A 82 -19.48 15.73 -15.74
N VAL A 83 -20.02 15.58 -14.54
CA VAL A 83 -19.43 14.72 -13.48
C VAL A 83 -19.36 13.23 -13.88
N LEU A 84 -20.11 12.79 -14.89
CA LEU A 84 -20.08 11.42 -15.42
C LEU A 84 -18.91 11.17 -16.36
N ASP A 85 -18.21 12.19 -16.83
CA ASP A 85 -17.04 12.07 -17.72
C ASP A 85 -15.75 12.02 -16.88
N GLN A 86 -15.53 10.92 -16.17
CA GLN A 86 -14.36 10.72 -15.30
C GLN A 86 -13.04 10.92 -16.06
N ALA A 87 -12.90 10.28 -17.21
CA ALA A 87 -11.67 10.36 -17.99
C ALA A 87 -11.40 11.78 -18.51
N GLY A 88 -12.46 12.52 -18.89
CA GLY A 88 -12.36 13.93 -19.28
C GLY A 88 -11.94 14.83 -18.13
N ILE A 89 -12.51 14.62 -16.94
CA ILE A 89 -12.17 15.35 -15.71
C ILE A 89 -10.70 15.13 -15.34
N ASP A 90 -10.28 13.87 -15.27
CA ASP A 90 -8.91 13.49 -14.87
C ASP A 90 -7.90 14.05 -15.88
N ARG A 91 -8.19 13.95 -17.19
CA ARG A 91 -7.35 14.52 -18.25
C ARG A 91 -7.18 16.04 -18.13
N ILE A 92 -8.26 16.80 -17.87
CA ILE A 92 -8.18 18.25 -17.68
C ILE A 92 -7.24 18.60 -16.53
N MET A 93 -7.30 17.86 -15.41
CA MET A 93 -6.45 18.12 -14.25
C MET A 93 -4.99 17.77 -14.53
N VAL A 94 -4.72 16.66 -15.22
CA VAL A 94 -3.36 16.26 -15.61
C VAL A 94 -2.76 17.25 -16.62
N GLU A 95 -3.54 17.71 -17.61
CA GLU A 95 -3.11 18.73 -18.57
C GLU A 95 -2.85 20.09 -17.92
N GLU A 96 -3.65 20.48 -16.90
CA GLU A 96 -3.43 21.72 -16.15
C GLU A 96 -2.19 21.64 -15.25
N ASP A 97 -1.87 20.47 -14.68
CA ASP A 97 -0.62 20.25 -13.97
C ASP A 97 0.59 20.34 -14.92
N GLY A 98 0.54 19.67 -16.03
CA GLY A 98 1.52 19.73 -17.10
C GLY A 98 2.88 19.09 -16.79
N THR A 99 3.00 18.34 -15.68
CA THR A 99 4.21 17.58 -15.31
C THR A 99 3.93 16.07 -15.31
N ASP A 100 4.98 15.27 -15.55
CA ASP A 100 4.84 13.81 -15.57
C ASP A 100 4.45 13.22 -14.21
N ASN A 101 4.82 13.90 -13.10
CA ASN A 101 4.64 13.43 -11.73
C ASN A 101 3.63 14.27 -10.93
N LYS A 102 2.81 15.08 -11.59
CA LYS A 102 1.78 15.94 -10.96
C LYS A 102 2.32 16.90 -9.89
N GLY A 103 3.55 17.40 -10.12
CA GLY A 103 4.27 18.22 -9.13
C GLY A 103 3.79 19.68 -9.01
N ASN A 104 3.04 20.21 -9.99
CA ASN A 104 2.58 21.61 -9.98
C ASN A 104 1.29 21.80 -9.19
N LEU A 105 0.30 20.93 -9.34
CA LEU A 105 -0.95 20.97 -8.57
C LEU A 105 -0.86 20.11 -7.31
N GLY A 106 -0.12 19.01 -7.40
CA GLY A 106 -0.04 17.95 -6.41
C GLY A 106 -0.94 16.78 -6.76
N ALA A 107 -0.40 15.55 -6.72
CA ALA A 107 -1.18 14.33 -6.95
C ALA A 107 -2.33 14.22 -5.93
N ASN A 108 -2.13 14.68 -4.71
CA ASN A 108 -3.16 14.71 -3.67
C ASN A 108 -4.32 15.67 -3.98
N ALA A 109 -4.06 16.82 -4.64
CA ALA A 109 -5.12 17.72 -5.12
C ALA A 109 -5.94 17.03 -6.21
N ILE A 110 -5.25 16.47 -7.19
CA ILE A 110 -5.86 15.84 -8.38
C ILE A 110 -6.67 14.60 -7.95
N LEU A 111 -6.09 13.72 -7.14
CA LEU A 111 -6.75 12.50 -6.68
C LEU A 111 -8.01 12.79 -5.86
N GLY A 112 -7.93 13.75 -4.92
CA GLY A 112 -9.09 14.10 -4.11
C GLY A 112 -10.30 14.50 -4.95
N VAL A 113 -10.06 15.30 -6.00
CA VAL A 113 -11.12 15.70 -6.94
C VAL A 113 -11.59 14.50 -7.78
N SER A 114 -10.65 13.70 -8.29
CA SER A 114 -10.95 12.51 -9.10
C SER A 114 -11.86 11.53 -8.37
N MET A 115 -11.52 11.16 -7.13
CA MET A 115 -12.33 10.28 -6.27
C MET A 115 -13.71 10.88 -5.94
N ALA A 116 -13.74 12.14 -5.53
CA ALA A 116 -14.99 12.82 -5.17
C ALA A 116 -15.93 12.96 -6.38
N CYS A 117 -15.40 13.16 -7.60
CA CYS A 117 -16.19 13.14 -8.83
C CYS A 117 -16.79 11.76 -9.09
N ALA A 118 -16.00 10.69 -9.00
CA ALA A 118 -16.49 9.31 -9.16
C ALA A 118 -17.63 8.99 -8.20
N LYS A 119 -17.47 9.34 -6.92
CA LYS A 119 -18.51 9.12 -5.90
C LYS A 119 -19.76 9.98 -6.12
N THR A 120 -19.58 11.24 -6.57
CA THR A 120 -20.72 12.12 -6.91
C THR A 120 -21.47 11.58 -8.12
N ALA A 121 -20.76 11.09 -9.13
CA ALA A 121 -21.33 10.44 -10.30
C ALA A 121 -22.13 9.18 -9.94
N ALA A 122 -21.57 8.31 -9.10
CA ALA A 122 -22.25 7.13 -8.59
C ALA A 122 -23.57 7.50 -7.87
N LYS A 123 -23.52 8.49 -6.96
CA LYS A 123 -24.72 9.01 -6.28
C LYS A 123 -25.74 9.63 -7.25
N ALA A 124 -25.28 10.31 -8.29
CA ALA A 124 -26.15 10.90 -9.30
C ALA A 124 -26.93 9.83 -10.10
N LEU A 125 -26.31 8.68 -10.30
CA LEU A 125 -26.91 7.51 -10.94
C LEU A 125 -27.65 6.58 -9.95
N GLU A 126 -27.71 6.94 -8.68
CA GLU A 126 -28.30 6.15 -7.59
C GLU A 126 -27.70 4.73 -7.50
N GLN A 127 -26.38 4.62 -7.73
CA GLN A 127 -25.62 3.38 -7.65
C GLN A 127 -24.59 3.43 -6.53
N PRO A 128 -24.26 2.29 -5.88
CA PRO A 128 -23.09 2.22 -5.02
C PRO A 128 -21.81 2.39 -5.87
N LEU A 129 -20.74 2.93 -5.27
CA LEU A 129 -19.52 3.30 -5.98
C LEU A 129 -18.87 2.09 -6.68
N TYR A 130 -18.79 0.94 -6.01
CA TYR A 130 -18.22 -0.26 -6.63
C TYR A 130 -18.96 -0.68 -7.91
N ARG A 131 -20.30 -0.48 -7.95
CA ARG A 131 -21.10 -0.82 -9.11
C ARG A 131 -20.94 0.19 -10.24
N TYR A 132 -20.79 1.46 -9.90
CA TYR A 132 -20.51 2.51 -10.86
C TYR A 132 -19.16 2.32 -11.56
N LEU A 133 -18.11 2.01 -10.78
CA LEU A 133 -16.76 1.79 -11.31
C LEU A 133 -16.60 0.46 -12.03
N GLY A 134 -17.15 -0.62 -11.49
CA GLY A 134 -16.91 -1.99 -11.96
C GLY A 134 -18.03 -2.62 -12.79
N GLY A 135 -19.15 -1.92 -12.95
CA GLY A 135 -20.31 -2.39 -13.72
C GLY A 135 -20.99 -3.60 -13.09
N THR A 136 -21.70 -4.38 -13.94
CA THR A 136 -22.56 -5.50 -13.50
C THR A 136 -21.78 -6.68 -12.93
N MET A 137 -20.50 -6.81 -13.26
CA MET A 137 -19.65 -7.94 -12.83
C MET A 137 -18.92 -7.69 -11.50
N ALA A 138 -19.03 -6.51 -10.92
CA ALA A 138 -18.44 -6.16 -9.62
C ALA A 138 -19.21 -6.86 -8.48
N HIS A 139 -18.65 -7.96 -7.92
CA HIS A 139 -19.32 -8.76 -6.89
C HIS A 139 -18.39 -9.61 -6.01
N ILE A 140 -17.07 -9.60 -6.25
CA ILE A 140 -16.13 -10.40 -5.46
C ILE A 140 -15.63 -9.55 -4.28
N LEU A 141 -15.95 -10.00 -3.05
CA LEU A 141 -15.34 -9.45 -1.84
C LEU A 141 -13.89 -9.94 -1.72
N PRO A 142 -12.95 -9.06 -1.38
CA PRO A 142 -11.53 -9.44 -1.28
C PRO A 142 -11.22 -10.21 0.00
N VAL A 143 -10.23 -11.10 -0.05
CA VAL A 143 -9.58 -11.64 1.14
C VAL A 143 -8.71 -10.54 1.75
N PRO A 144 -8.85 -10.23 3.05
CA PRO A 144 -8.02 -9.23 3.70
C PRO A 144 -6.61 -9.77 3.98
N MET A 145 -5.60 -8.99 3.61
CA MET A 145 -4.19 -9.18 3.98
C MET A 145 -3.95 -8.28 5.20
N MET A 146 -3.98 -8.87 6.40
CA MET A 146 -3.96 -8.12 7.67
C MET A 146 -2.55 -8.06 8.22
N ASN A 147 -1.96 -6.86 8.26
CA ASN A 147 -0.63 -6.62 8.83
C ASN A 147 -0.67 -6.71 10.36
N VAL A 148 -0.08 -7.74 10.94
CA VAL A 148 -0.15 -8.04 12.39
C VAL A 148 1.19 -7.89 13.11
N ILE A 149 2.32 -7.87 12.38
CA ILE A 149 3.66 -7.54 12.91
C ILE A 149 4.36 -6.60 11.95
N ASN A 150 4.92 -5.53 12.50
CA ASN A 150 5.71 -4.52 11.80
C ASN A 150 7.19 -4.61 12.16
N GLY A 151 8.04 -4.35 11.17
CA GLY A 151 9.47 -4.14 11.27
C GLY A 151 9.95 -3.04 10.33
N GLY A 152 11.22 -3.08 9.93
CA GLY A 152 11.81 -2.15 9.00
C GLY A 152 11.59 -0.69 9.41
N VAL A 153 11.23 0.15 8.44
CA VAL A 153 10.96 1.59 8.69
C VAL A 153 9.63 1.85 9.41
N HIS A 154 8.72 0.87 9.46
CA HIS A 154 7.43 0.98 10.14
C HIS A 154 7.50 0.76 11.66
N ALA A 155 8.65 0.30 12.19
CA ALA A 155 8.81 0.02 13.62
C ALA A 155 10.26 0.20 14.08
N LYS A 156 10.44 0.73 15.30
CA LYS A 156 11.76 0.80 15.93
C LYS A 156 12.05 -0.50 16.69
N ASN A 157 12.36 -1.57 15.96
CA ASN A 157 12.68 -2.88 16.51
C ASN A 157 13.83 -3.56 15.74
N SER A 158 14.05 -4.86 16.00
CA SER A 158 15.11 -5.65 15.38
C SER A 158 14.69 -6.41 14.11
N ILE A 159 13.47 -6.23 13.63
CA ILE A 159 12.95 -6.93 12.45
C ILE A 159 13.34 -6.15 11.20
N ASP A 160 14.05 -6.77 10.26
CA ASP A 160 14.53 -6.12 9.04
C ASP A 160 13.43 -5.96 7.98
N PHE A 161 12.56 -6.94 7.79
CA PHE A 161 11.42 -6.86 6.87
C PHE A 161 10.26 -6.07 7.45
N GLN A 162 9.53 -5.36 6.58
CA GLN A 162 8.63 -4.29 6.98
C GLN A 162 7.30 -4.78 7.54
N GLU A 163 6.66 -5.80 6.92
CA GLU A 163 5.32 -6.25 7.31
C GLU A 163 5.17 -7.76 7.23
N PHE A 164 4.40 -8.28 8.19
CA PHE A 164 4.01 -9.69 8.25
C PHE A 164 2.50 -9.79 8.41
N MET A 165 1.88 -10.42 7.43
CA MET A 165 0.44 -10.44 7.26
C MET A 165 -0.13 -11.84 7.41
N ILE A 166 -1.36 -11.91 7.96
CA ILE A 166 -2.22 -13.09 7.94
C ILE A 166 -3.32 -12.90 6.88
N MET A 167 -3.68 -13.99 6.22
CA MET A 167 -4.75 -14.03 5.23
C MET A 167 -5.71 -15.19 5.58
N PRO A 168 -6.95 -14.89 6.01
CA PRO A 168 -7.94 -15.91 6.40
C PRO A 168 -8.63 -16.51 5.16
N VAL A 169 -7.91 -17.33 4.40
CA VAL A 169 -8.38 -17.90 3.12
C VAL A 169 -9.45 -18.99 3.29
N GLY A 170 -9.52 -19.61 4.48
CA GLY A 170 -10.56 -20.60 4.83
C GLY A 170 -11.88 -19.99 5.33
N ALA A 171 -11.96 -18.65 5.43
CA ALA A 171 -13.17 -17.96 5.88
C ALA A 171 -14.34 -18.18 4.91
N LEU A 172 -15.56 -18.35 5.45
CA LEU A 172 -16.77 -18.56 4.64
C LEU A 172 -17.24 -17.28 3.94
N ASP A 173 -16.98 -16.12 4.56
CA ASP A 173 -17.30 -14.79 4.06
C ASP A 173 -16.36 -13.75 4.69
N PHE A 174 -16.50 -12.48 4.30
CA PHE A 174 -15.66 -11.39 4.80
C PHE A 174 -15.83 -11.14 6.32
N HIS A 175 -17.04 -11.26 6.84
CA HIS A 175 -17.31 -11.12 8.28
C HIS A 175 -16.60 -12.19 9.10
N ASP A 176 -16.62 -13.43 8.61
CA ASP A 176 -15.89 -14.55 9.21
C ASP A 176 -14.37 -14.32 9.15
N GLY A 177 -13.86 -13.87 7.99
CA GLY A 177 -12.45 -13.52 7.81
C GLY A 177 -11.97 -12.42 8.77
N LEU A 178 -12.77 -11.37 8.97
CA LEU A 178 -12.46 -10.31 9.91
C LEU A 178 -12.45 -10.83 11.37
N ARG A 179 -13.41 -11.69 11.73
CA ARG A 179 -13.44 -12.34 13.04
C ARG A 179 -12.17 -13.19 13.27
N MET A 180 -11.82 -14.05 12.32
CA MET A 180 -10.61 -14.88 12.38
C MET A 180 -9.36 -14.00 12.59
N GLY A 181 -9.21 -12.94 11.80
CA GLY A 181 -8.10 -12.01 11.93
C GLY A 181 -8.02 -11.37 13.30
N ALA A 182 -9.15 -10.86 13.83
CA ALA A 182 -9.20 -10.24 15.14
C ALA A 182 -8.88 -11.23 16.27
N GLU A 183 -9.40 -12.46 16.22
CA GLU A 183 -9.09 -13.51 17.21
C GLU A 183 -7.60 -13.85 17.20
N ILE A 184 -7.00 -14.06 16.01
CA ILE A 184 -5.57 -14.34 15.86
C ILE A 184 -4.73 -13.18 16.40
N TYR A 185 -5.09 -11.94 16.08
CA TYR A 185 -4.40 -10.74 16.55
C TYR A 185 -4.39 -10.65 18.08
N HIS A 186 -5.52 -10.94 18.75
CA HIS A 186 -5.60 -10.97 20.18
C HIS A 186 -4.76 -12.10 20.81
N PHE A 187 -4.75 -13.29 20.21
CA PHE A 187 -3.88 -14.38 20.68
C PHE A 187 -2.40 -14.06 20.46
N LEU A 188 -2.04 -13.43 19.32
CA LEU A 188 -0.68 -12.96 19.10
C LEU A 188 -0.24 -11.99 20.19
N ARG A 189 -1.08 -10.99 20.54
CA ARG A 189 -0.82 -10.07 21.64
C ARG A 189 -0.59 -10.80 22.97
N GLN A 190 -1.41 -11.81 23.26
CA GLN A 190 -1.26 -12.61 24.48
C GLN A 190 0.09 -13.35 24.49
N ILE A 191 0.46 -14.01 23.39
CA ILE A 191 1.73 -14.74 23.25
C ILE A 191 2.92 -13.80 23.46
N LEU A 192 2.93 -12.64 22.77
CA LEU A 192 4.00 -11.66 22.91
C LEU A 192 4.15 -11.17 24.35
N ASN A 193 3.03 -10.90 25.05
CA ASN A 193 3.05 -10.52 26.47
C ASN A 193 3.57 -11.66 27.40
N GLU A 194 3.19 -12.92 27.13
CA GLU A 194 3.66 -14.10 27.90
C GLU A 194 5.18 -14.29 27.76
N GLU A 195 5.75 -13.95 26.58
CA GLU A 195 7.19 -13.98 26.30
C GLU A 195 7.92 -12.69 26.76
N GLY A 196 7.20 -11.70 27.29
CA GLY A 196 7.77 -10.42 27.74
C GLY A 196 8.16 -9.47 26.62
N LEU A 197 7.62 -9.67 25.41
CA LEU A 197 7.88 -8.86 24.24
C LEU A 197 6.92 -7.66 24.15
N SER A 198 7.36 -6.60 23.43
CA SER A 198 6.56 -5.40 23.20
C SER A 198 5.28 -5.71 22.42
N THR A 199 4.17 -5.13 22.86
CA THR A 199 2.90 -5.08 22.12
C THR A 199 2.51 -3.66 21.73
N ALA A 200 3.50 -2.74 21.68
CA ALA A 200 3.33 -1.47 20.99
C ALA A 200 3.10 -1.73 19.50
N VAL A 201 2.34 -0.85 18.86
CA VAL A 201 1.96 -1.00 17.46
C VAL A 201 2.69 0.01 16.58
N GLY A 202 2.98 -0.39 15.34
CA GLY A 202 3.43 0.51 14.29
C GLY A 202 2.29 1.31 13.66
N ASP A 203 2.60 2.10 12.64
CA ASP A 203 1.65 3.03 11.99
C ASP A 203 0.43 2.31 11.37
N GLU A 204 0.57 1.04 11.01
CA GLU A 204 -0.49 0.23 10.40
C GLU A 204 -1.16 -0.75 11.39
N GLY A 205 -0.87 -0.62 12.67
CA GLY A 205 -1.53 -1.37 13.74
C GLY A 205 -0.93 -2.73 14.06
N GLY A 206 0.06 -3.23 13.31
CA GLY A 206 0.83 -4.43 13.62
C GLY A 206 1.71 -4.24 14.85
N PHE A 207 1.92 -5.29 15.66
CA PHE A 207 2.82 -5.24 16.80
C PHE A 207 4.28 -5.06 16.37
N ALA A 208 5.07 -4.41 17.20
CA ALA A 208 6.48 -4.13 16.97
C ALA A 208 7.37 -4.78 18.07
N PRO A 209 7.43 -6.14 18.16
CA PRO A 209 8.29 -6.81 19.13
C PRO A 209 9.76 -6.78 18.66
N ASP A 210 10.68 -6.88 19.64
CA ASP A 210 12.08 -7.23 19.34
C ASP A 210 12.22 -8.75 19.28
N VAL A 211 12.48 -9.28 18.09
CA VAL A 211 12.67 -10.71 17.86
C VAL A 211 13.98 -10.97 17.13
N LYS A 212 14.46 -12.20 17.18
CA LYS A 212 15.80 -12.55 16.70
C LYS A 212 15.94 -12.49 15.18
N ASP A 213 14.96 -13.00 14.47
CA ASP A 213 14.99 -13.14 13.01
C ASP A 213 13.57 -13.30 12.41
N THR A 214 13.49 -13.23 11.09
CA THR A 214 12.24 -13.38 10.33
C THR A 214 11.52 -14.72 10.60
N ARG A 215 12.25 -15.82 10.82
CA ARG A 215 11.65 -17.13 11.11
C ARG A 215 10.94 -17.14 12.45
N GLU A 216 11.49 -16.43 13.43
CA GLU A 216 10.85 -16.30 14.74
C GLU A 216 9.51 -15.56 14.62
N VAL A 217 9.42 -14.53 13.78
CA VAL A 217 8.14 -13.84 13.49
C VAL A 217 7.10 -14.84 12.99
N PHE A 218 7.41 -15.61 11.95
CA PHE A 218 6.46 -16.59 11.40
C PHE A 218 6.07 -17.68 12.42
N ARG A 219 6.99 -18.09 13.30
CA ARG A 219 6.66 -19.04 14.40
C ARG A 219 5.67 -18.44 15.40
N TYR A 220 5.77 -17.14 15.69
CA TYR A 220 4.74 -16.47 16.51
C TYR A 220 3.40 -16.41 15.81
N LEU A 221 3.37 -16.15 14.51
CA LEU A 221 2.14 -16.18 13.71
C LEU A 221 1.51 -17.58 13.70
N GLN A 222 2.29 -18.64 13.47
CA GLN A 222 1.80 -20.03 13.55
C GLN A 222 1.18 -20.32 14.91
N LYS A 223 1.89 -20.03 16.01
CA LYS A 223 1.39 -20.21 17.36
C LYS A 223 0.07 -19.47 17.61
N ALA A 224 -0.06 -18.24 17.09
CA ALA A 224 -1.25 -17.42 17.25
C ALA A 224 -2.45 -18.00 16.49
N VAL A 225 -2.25 -18.46 15.26
CA VAL A 225 -3.27 -19.13 14.43
C VAL A 225 -3.76 -20.40 15.12
N GLU A 226 -2.83 -21.28 15.56
CA GLU A 226 -3.14 -22.54 16.24
C GLU A 226 -3.86 -22.30 17.58
N LYS A 227 -3.41 -21.30 18.38
CA LYS A 227 -4.04 -20.94 19.65
C LYS A 227 -5.45 -20.38 19.46
N ALA A 228 -5.72 -19.74 18.33
CA ALA A 228 -7.04 -19.29 17.92
C ALA A 228 -7.96 -20.45 17.45
N GLY A 229 -7.42 -21.65 17.26
CA GLY A 229 -8.16 -22.84 16.87
C GLY A 229 -8.27 -23.02 15.34
N TYR A 230 -7.43 -22.36 14.56
CA TYR A 230 -7.38 -22.46 13.10
C TYR A 230 -6.18 -23.28 12.63
N HIS A 231 -6.26 -23.79 11.39
CA HIS A 231 -5.21 -24.59 10.77
C HIS A 231 -4.33 -23.70 9.88
N VAL A 232 -3.02 -23.70 10.18
CA VAL A 232 -2.01 -23.01 9.39
C VAL A 232 -1.87 -23.70 8.02
N GLY A 233 -1.98 -22.92 6.95
CA GLY A 233 -1.92 -23.38 5.57
C GLY A 233 -3.27 -23.70 4.93
N ASP A 234 -4.26 -24.10 5.73
CA ASP A 234 -5.61 -24.42 5.25
C ASP A 234 -6.59 -23.26 5.50
N ASP A 235 -6.71 -22.84 6.76
CA ASP A 235 -7.62 -21.74 7.14
C ASP A 235 -6.94 -20.38 7.00
N VAL A 236 -5.65 -20.30 7.34
CA VAL A 236 -4.86 -19.07 7.34
C VAL A 236 -3.51 -19.31 6.69
N VAL A 237 -3.17 -18.47 5.73
CA VAL A 237 -1.84 -18.41 5.10
C VAL A 237 -1.18 -17.07 5.42
N PHE A 238 0.11 -16.95 5.08
CA PHE A 238 0.90 -15.77 5.38
C PHE A 238 1.28 -15.00 4.13
N ALA A 239 1.45 -13.69 4.30
CA ALA A 239 2.07 -12.81 3.34
C ALA A 239 3.11 -11.92 4.05
N MET A 240 4.03 -11.37 3.29
CA MET A 240 5.03 -10.44 3.81
C MET A 240 5.31 -9.32 2.81
N ASP A 241 5.67 -8.17 3.33
CA ASP A 241 6.28 -7.07 2.60
C ASP A 241 7.72 -6.93 3.08
N ALA A 242 8.66 -7.18 2.18
CA ALA A 242 10.08 -7.09 2.50
C ALA A 242 10.59 -5.66 2.47
N ALA A 243 9.96 -4.77 1.69
CA ALA A 243 10.43 -3.40 1.41
C ALA A 243 11.93 -3.36 1.15
N ALA A 244 12.42 -4.29 0.29
CA ALA A 244 13.83 -4.59 0.15
C ALA A 244 14.66 -3.40 -0.38
N SER A 245 14.03 -2.39 -0.99
CA SER A 245 14.70 -1.14 -1.37
C SER A 245 15.28 -0.40 -0.17
N GLU A 246 14.65 -0.47 1.00
CA GLU A 246 15.15 0.14 2.24
C GLU A 246 16.41 -0.56 2.80
N LEU A 247 16.61 -1.82 2.44
CA LEU A 247 17.77 -2.62 2.84
C LEU A 247 18.93 -2.53 1.82
N TYR A 248 18.69 -1.96 0.64
CA TYR A 248 19.65 -2.01 -0.46
C TYR A 248 20.68 -0.88 -0.42
N ASP A 249 21.95 -1.26 -0.44
CA ASP A 249 23.06 -0.35 -0.63
C ASP A 249 23.43 -0.30 -2.13
N GLU A 250 23.06 0.79 -2.80
CA GLU A 250 23.29 0.98 -4.24
C GLU A 250 24.79 1.02 -4.60
N GLU A 251 25.67 1.48 -3.68
CA GLU A 251 27.12 1.55 -3.95
C GLU A 251 27.76 0.18 -3.86
N ALA A 252 27.33 -0.64 -2.89
CA ALA A 252 27.86 -1.98 -2.67
C ALA A 252 27.14 -3.06 -3.50
N GLY A 253 25.93 -2.78 -3.99
CA GLY A 253 25.12 -3.74 -4.74
C GLY A 253 24.62 -4.92 -3.89
N VAL A 254 24.34 -4.69 -2.60
CA VAL A 254 23.93 -5.73 -1.65
C VAL A 254 22.83 -5.23 -0.72
N TYR A 255 22.10 -6.18 -0.14
CA TYR A 255 21.10 -5.92 0.91
C TYR A 255 21.76 -6.06 2.28
N ILE A 256 21.58 -5.05 3.14
CA ILE A 256 22.13 -5.00 4.49
C ILE A 256 21.01 -5.26 5.49
N PHE A 257 21.25 -6.12 6.47
CA PHE A 257 20.28 -6.51 7.50
C PHE A 257 20.71 -5.96 8.87
N PRO A 258 20.27 -4.75 9.24
CA PRO A 258 20.64 -4.11 10.49
C PRO A 258 20.19 -4.88 11.73
N GLY A 259 18.98 -5.45 11.71
CA GLY A 259 18.41 -6.20 12.81
C GLY A 259 19.15 -7.51 13.05
N GLU A 260 19.36 -8.32 12.01
CA GLU A 260 20.15 -9.55 12.10
C GLU A 260 21.61 -9.25 12.50
N SER A 261 22.16 -8.13 12.06
CA SER A 261 23.53 -7.70 12.44
C SER A 261 23.62 -7.44 13.94
N ARG A 262 22.66 -6.70 14.53
CA ARG A 262 22.58 -6.48 15.98
C ARG A 262 22.41 -7.78 16.75
N ALA A 263 21.51 -8.65 16.30
CA ALA A 263 21.31 -9.97 16.92
C ALA A 263 22.58 -10.83 16.90
N ALA A 264 23.47 -10.65 15.88
CA ALA A 264 24.79 -11.29 15.78
C ALA A 264 25.89 -10.56 16.58
N GLY A 265 25.55 -9.52 17.37
CA GLY A 265 26.52 -8.74 18.16
C GLY A 265 27.41 -7.80 17.32
N LYS A 266 26.94 -7.40 16.15
CA LYS A 266 27.63 -6.47 15.24
C LYS A 266 26.97 -5.10 15.38
N GLU A 267 27.63 -4.16 16.06
CA GLU A 267 27.12 -2.81 16.29
C GLU A 267 27.45 -1.87 15.13
N PRO A 268 26.61 -0.83 14.85
CA PRO A 268 26.93 0.20 13.88
C PRO A 268 28.17 1.02 14.31
N GLU A 269 28.87 1.65 13.35
CA GLU A 269 29.99 2.54 13.66
C GLU A 269 29.52 3.76 14.48
N GLU A 270 30.36 4.22 15.43
CA GLU A 270 30.06 5.42 16.24
C GLU A 270 29.82 6.64 15.33
N GLY A 271 28.62 7.18 15.39
CA GLY A 271 28.19 8.35 14.59
C GLY A 271 27.20 8.02 13.47
N ALA A 272 26.86 6.76 13.26
CA ALA A 272 25.80 6.36 12.36
C ALA A 272 24.42 6.83 12.88
N GLY A 273 23.57 7.37 12.00
CA GLY A 273 22.20 7.75 12.35
C GLY A 273 21.34 6.52 12.66
N GLU A 274 20.36 6.65 13.53
CA GLU A 274 19.46 5.54 13.85
C GLU A 274 18.64 5.13 12.61
N GLY A 275 18.95 3.98 12.02
CA GLY A 275 17.99 3.21 11.19
C GLY A 275 18.23 3.13 9.69
N SER A 276 19.29 3.70 9.11
CA SER A 276 19.59 3.54 7.68
C SER A 276 20.56 2.38 7.42
N ALA A 277 20.32 1.58 6.35
CA ALA A 277 21.27 0.56 5.88
C ALA A 277 22.68 1.13 5.61
N LYS A 278 22.76 2.43 5.27
CA LYS A 278 24.01 3.15 4.99
C LYS A 278 24.94 3.33 6.21
N ASP A 279 24.39 3.17 7.42
CA ASP A 279 25.12 3.37 8.68
C ASP A 279 25.80 2.12 9.22
N TYR A 280 25.67 0.98 8.53
CA TYR A 280 26.22 -0.31 8.94
C TYR A 280 27.48 -0.68 8.19
N CYS A 281 28.54 -1.03 8.95
CA CYS A 281 29.89 -1.22 8.47
C CYS A 281 30.24 -2.60 7.88
N LYS A 282 31.56 -2.80 7.66
CA LYS A 282 32.16 -3.95 6.94
C LYS A 282 31.72 -5.34 7.39
N ASP A 283 31.29 -5.48 8.65
CA ASP A 283 30.97 -6.78 9.27
C ASP A 283 29.46 -7.07 9.37
N SER A 284 28.58 -6.22 8.80
CA SER A 284 27.13 -6.43 8.81
C SER A 284 26.73 -7.70 8.08
N VAL A 285 25.54 -8.23 8.41
CA VAL A 285 24.92 -9.30 7.63
C VAL A 285 24.48 -8.71 6.29
N LYS A 286 25.00 -9.27 5.21
CA LYS A 286 24.78 -8.80 3.83
C LYS A 286 24.28 -9.95 2.97
N ARG A 287 23.45 -9.63 2.01
CA ARG A 287 22.95 -10.59 1.00
C ARG A 287 23.00 -9.98 -0.39
N SER A 288 23.41 -10.75 -1.37
CA SER A 288 23.20 -10.48 -2.79
C SER A 288 21.74 -10.75 -3.17
N ALA A 289 21.30 -10.33 -4.36
CA ALA A 289 19.97 -10.68 -4.88
C ALA A 289 19.73 -12.21 -4.93
N ASP A 290 20.75 -13.00 -5.32
CA ASP A 290 20.64 -14.46 -5.36
C ASP A 290 20.48 -15.07 -3.94
N GLU A 291 21.14 -14.50 -2.92
CA GLU A 291 21.00 -14.93 -1.52
C GLU A 291 19.65 -14.47 -0.92
N MET A 292 19.11 -13.32 -1.33
CA MET A 292 17.73 -12.91 -0.99
C MET A 292 16.71 -13.91 -1.53
N ILE A 293 16.84 -14.28 -2.81
CA ILE A 293 15.95 -15.26 -3.43
C ILE A 293 16.05 -16.62 -2.71
N ALA A 294 17.27 -17.05 -2.35
CA ALA A 294 17.46 -18.29 -1.61
C ALA A 294 16.81 -18.24 -0.22
N LEU A 295 16.89 -17.10 0.49
CA LEU A 295 16.19 -16.88 1.76
C LEU A 295 14.68 -17.03 1.60
N TYR A 296 14.09 -16.44 0.55
CA TYR A 296 12.66 -16.58 0.27
C TYR A 296 12.29 -18.04 -0.06
N GLU A 297 13.11 -18.77 -0.82
CA GLU A 297 12.88 -20.20 -1.08
C GLU A 297 12.81 -21.00 0.22
N GLU A 298 13.75 -20.77 1.14
CA GLU A 298 13.74 -21.43 2.45
C GLU A 298 12.48 -21.07 3.27
N LEU A 299 12.10 -19.78 3.29
CA LEU A 299 10.94 -19.33 4.05
C LEU A 299 9.62 -19.91 3.51
N ILE A 300 9.42 -19.98 2.19
CA ILE A 300 8.21 -20.58 1.60
C ILE A 300 8.17 -22.12 1.70
N GLU A 301 9.31 -22.79 1.97
CA GLU A 301 9.35 -24.21 2.28
C GLU A 301 9.01 -24.49 3.76
N GLU A 302 9.41 -23.58 4.66
CA GLU A 302 9.18 -23.72 6.10
C GLU A 302 7.77 -23.25 6.54
N PHE A 303 7.23 -22.21 5.88
CA PHE A 303 5.97 -21.56 6.25
C PHE A 303 5.01 -21.44 5.06
N PRO A 304 3.68 -21.43 5.26
CA PRO A 304 2.70 -21.28 4.20
C PRO A 304 2.61 -19.82 3.70
N ILE A 305 3.73 -19.27 3.24
CA ILE A 305 3.79 -17.93 2.65
C ILE A 305 3.32 -18.03 1.21
N VAL A 306 2.29 -17.26 0.87
CA VAL A 306 1.68 -17.25 -0.46
C VAL A 306 1.91 -15.95 -1.23
N SER A 307 2.43 -14.92 -0.57
CA SER A 307 2.68 -13.60 -1.18
C SER A 307 3.91 -12.92 -0.58
N ILE A 308 4.78 -12.40 -1.44
CA ILE A 308 5.96 -11.60 -1.08
C ILE A 308 5.89 -10.31 -1.89
N GLU A 309 5.83 -9.19 -1.17
CA GLU A 309 5.83 -7.84 -1.72
C GLU A 309 7.23 -7.25 -1.64
N ASP A 310 7.65 -6.55 -2.69
CA ASP A 310 8.93 -5.84 -2.83
C ASP A 310 10.14 -6.61 -2.33
N GLY A 311 10.25 -7.86 -2.82
CA GLY A 311 11.30 -8.78 -2.39
C GLY A 311 12.71 -8.40 -2.82
N LEU A 312 12.88 -7.46 -3.76
CA LEU A 312 14.17 -6.94 -4.23
C LEU A 312 14.06 -5.43 -4.49
N PHE A 313 15.22 -4.77 -4.66
CA PHE A 313 15.33 -3.36 -4.98
C PHE A 313 14.50 -2.97 -6.22
N GLU A 314 13.85 -1.82 -6.18
CA GLU A 314 12.86 -1.34 -7.17
C GLU A 314 13.40 -1.16 -8.60
N ASP A 315 14.73 -1.06 -8.77
CA ASP A 315 15.39 -0.95 -10.08
C ASP A 315 16.24 -2.19 -10.44
N ASP A 316 16.26 -3.25 -9.61
CA ASP A 316 16.95 -4.51 -9.91
C ASP A 316 16.08 -5.43 -10.80
N TRP A 317 15.81 -4.99 -12.02
CA TRP A 317 15.00 -5.74 -12.99
C TRP A 317 15.54 -7.14 -13.29
N GLU A 318 16.88 -7.33 -13.30
CA GLU A 318 17.49 -8.63 -13.53
C GLU A 318 17.29 -9.58 -12.33
N GLY A 319 17.45 -9.07 -11.11
CA GLY A 319 17.17 -9.83 -9.90
C GLY A 319 15.70 -10.24 -9.82
N TRP A 320 14.78 -9.31 -10.08
CA TRP A 320 13.36 -9.57 -10.14
C TRP A 320 12.99 -10.64 -11.18
N GLN A 321 13.62 -10.61 -12.37
CA GLN A 321 13.40 -11.63 -13.39
C GLN A 321 13.86 -13.02 -12.92
N LYS A 322 15.02 -13.09 -12.24
CA LYS A 322 15.51 -14.34 -11.63
C LYS A 322 14.55 -14.83 -10.54
N MET A 323 14.12 -13.94 -9.65
CA MET A 323 13.17 -14.26 -8.56
C MET A 323 11.87 -14.79 -9.12
N THR A 324 11.28 -14.11 -10.11
CA THR A 324 10.04 -14.54 -10.76
C THR A 324 10.17 -15.93 -11.37
N LYS A 325 11.28 -16.20 -12.05
CA LYS A 325 11.55 -17.52 -12.63
C LYS A 325 11.70 -18.62 -11.58
N ARG A 326 12.31 -18.32 -10.42
CA ARG A 326 12.61 -19.33 -9.36
C ARG A 326 11.40 -19.64 -8.51
N ILE A 327 10.67 -18.62 -8.06
CA ILE A 327 9.61 -18.77 -7.07
C ILE A 327 8.23 -18.26 -7.50
N GLY A 328 8.11 -17.50 -8.60
CA GLY A 328 6.85 -16.92 -9.06
C GLY A 328 5.76 -17.92 -9.46
N GLY A 329 6.12 -19.19 -9.70
CA GLY A 329 5.15 -20.28 -9.90
C GLY A 329 4.62 -20.89 -8.58
N ARG A 330 5.16 -20.50 -7.43
CA ARG A 330 4.83 -21.03 -6.10
C ARG A 330 4.14 -19.97 -5.22
N VAL A 331 4.53 -18.70 -5.38
CA VAL A 331 4.02 -17.58 -4.59
C VAL A 331 3.67 -16.40 -5.46
N GLN A 332 2.78 -15.54 -4.98
CA GLN A 332 2.53 -14.24 -5.53
C GLN A 332 3.72 -13.33 -5.26
N LEU A 333 4.25 -12.68 -6.30
CA LEU A 333 5.31 -11.68 -6.22
C LEU A 333 4.70 -10.33 -6.56
N VAL A 334 4.54 -9.48 -5.55
CA VAL A 334 3.87 -8.18 -5.67
C VAL A 334 4.91 -7.09 -5.83
N GLY A 335 4.75 -6.24 -6.83
CA GLY A 335 5.52 -5.00 -6.94
C GLY A 335 4.72 -3.81 -6.41
N ASP A 336 5.23 -3.18 -5.34
CA ASP A 336 4.79 -1.87 -4.83
C ASP A 336 5.72 -0.79 -5.37
N ASP A 337 6.89 -0.58 -4.78
CA ASP A 337 7.88 0.40 -5.25
C ASP A 337 8.39 0.08 -6.66
N LEU A 338 8.45 -1.20 -7.00
CA LEU A 338 8.77 -1.65 -8.37
C LEU A 338 7.85 -1.03 -9.43
N PHE A 339 6.56 -0.91 -9.16
CA PHE A 339 5.55 -0.49 -10.14
C PHE A 339 4.91 0.87 -9.83
N VAL A 340 4.83 1.26 -8.57
CA VAL A 340 4.20 2.51 -8.07
C VAL A 340 2.85 2.83 -8.75
N THR A 341 2.02 1.80 -8.98
CA THR A 341 0.74 1.91 -9.69
C THR A 341 0.88 2.58 -11.08
N ASN A 342 2.08 2.64 -11.66
CA ASN A 342 2.37 3.37 -12.89
C ASN A 342 2.28 2.45 -14.12
N PRO A 343 1.35 2.69 -15.08
CA PRO A 343 1.20 1.87 -16.28
C PRO A 343 2.50 1.69 -17.09
N LYS A 344 3.39 2.69 -17.11
CA LYS A 344 4.68 2.59 -17.82
C LYS A 344 5.61 1.57 -17.16
N ARG A 345 5.71 1.56 -15.81
CA ARG A 345 6.53 0.60 -15.08
C ARG A 345 5.91 -0.81 -15.10
N ILE A 346 4.58 -0.91 -14.98
CA ILE A 346 3.84 -2.18 -15.09
C ILE A 346 4.10 -2.79 -16.47
N LYS A 347 4.00 -2.00 -17.54
CA LYS A 347 4.30 -2.48 -18.89
C LYS A 347 5.74 -2.99 -19.01
N CYS A 348 6.71 -2.29 -18.44
CA CYS A 348 8.10 -2.74 -18.42
C CYS A 348 8.23 -4.11 -17.72
N GLY A 349 7.60 -4.29 -16.55
CA GLY A 349 7.59 -5.56 -15.83
C GLY A 349 6.95 -6.69 -16.63
N ILE A 350 5.83 -6.43 -17.30
CA ILE A 350 5.16 -7.40 -18.18
C ILE A 350 6.09 -7.80 -19.34
N ASP A 351 6.70 -6.83 -20.03
CA ASP A 351 7.59 -7.08 -21.16
C ASP A 351 8.84 -7.89 -20.76
N LEU A 352 9.31 -7.73 -19.50
CA LEU A 352 10.46 -8.44 -18.93
C LEU A 352 10.08 -9.75 -18.20
N ASN A 353 8.79 -10.08 -18.04
CA ASN A 353 8.29 -11.20 -17.24
C ASN A 353 8.75 -11.11 -15.76
N VAL A 354 8.53 -9.96 -15.14
CA VAL A 354 8.93 -9.63 -13.78
C VAL A 354 7.71 -9.51 -12.88
N ALA A 355 7.73 -10.15 -11.71
CA ALA A 355 6.60 -10.27 -10.78
C ALA A 355 5.39 -11.02 -11.38
N ASN A 356 4.28 -11.09 -10.67
CA ASN A 356 3.00 -11.65 -11.13
C ASN A 356 1.79 -10.97 -10.48
N ALA A 357 2.04 -9.92 -9.69
CA ALA A 357 1.01 -9.09 -9.08
C ALA A 357 1.50 -7.64 -8.93
N VAL A 358 0.55 -6.71 -8.88
CA VAL A 358 0.79 -5.27 -8.71
C VAL A 358 0.05 -4.80 -7.46
N LEU A 359 0.74 -4.06 -6.60
CA LEU A 359 0.08 -3.31 -5.53
C LEU A 359 -0.51 -2.03 -6.12
N ILE A 360 -1.75 -1.74 -5.79
CA ILE A 360 -2.49 -0.58 -6.29
C ILE A 360 -2.72 0.40 -5.14
N LYS A 361 -2.02 1.50 -5.19
CA LYS A 361 -2.18 2.65 -4.30
C LYS A 361 -2.59 3.87 -5.13
N VAL A 362 -3.83 4.26 -5.07
CA VAL A 362 -4.40 5.29 -5.96
C VAL A 362 -3.65 6.62 -5.91
N ASN A 363 -3.05 6.96 -4.77
CA ASN A 363 -2.30 8.20 -4.63
C ASN A 363 -0.88 8.15 -5.24
N GLN A 364 -0.32 6.96 -5.50
CA GLN A 364 0.97 6.83 -6.20
C GLN A 364 0.90 7.31 -7.65
N ILE A 365 -0.29 7.27 -8.27
CA ILE A 365 -0.51 7.71 -9.65
C ILE A 365 -1.35 8.99 -9.73
N GLY A 366 -2.33 9.16 -8.84
CA GLY A 366 -3.03 10.43 -8.62
C GLY A 366 -4.31 10.67 -9.40
N THR A 367 -4.82 9.72 -10.19
CA THR A 367 -6.18 9.74 -10.76
C THR A 367 -6.81 8.35 -10.74
N ILE A 368 -8.14 8.29 -10.70
CA ILE A 368 -8.87 7.02 -10.80
C ILE A 368 -8.75 6.44 -12.21
N THR A 369 -8.74 7.27 -13.24
CA THR A 369 -8.57 6.81 -14.63
C THR A 369 -7.25 6.06 -14.80
N GLU A 370 -6.12 6.66 -14.39
CA GLU A 370 -4.81 6.01 -14.50
C GLU A 370 -4.69 4.76 -13.60
N ALA A 371 -5.27 4.78 -12.40
CA ALA A 371 -5.30 3.60 -11.52
C ALA A 371 -6.09 2.44 -12.17
N MET A 372 -7.24 2.72 -12.78
CA MET A 372 -8.03 1.72 -13.50
C MET A 372 -7.29 1.19 -14.74
N GLU A 373 -6.57 2.04 -15.48
CA GLU A 373 -5.71 1.63 -16.59
C GLU A 373 -4.57 0.71 -16.13
N ALA A 374 -3.94 1.01 -14.99
CA ALA A 374 -2.91 0.16 -14.39
C ALA A 374 -3.45 -1.23 -14.01
N ILE A 375 -4.63 -1.27 -13.39
CA ILE A 375 -5.30 -2.52 -13.01
C ILE A 375 -5.68 -3.34 -14.24
N GLU A 376 -6.26 -2.72 -15.24
CA GLU A 376 -6.69 -3.41 -16.48
C GLU A 376 -5.47 -3.97 -17.23
N MET A 377 -4.39 -3.18 -17.35
CA MET A 377 -3.13 -3.62 -17.95
C MET A 377 -2.56 -4.84 -17.24
N ALA A 378 -2.49 -4.83 -15.91
CA ALA A 378 -2.02 -5.93 -15.09
C ALA A 378 -2.87 -7.20 -15.32
N LYS A 379 -4.19 -7.08 -15.26
CA LYS A 379 -5.13 -8.19 -15.44
C LYS A 379 -5.08 -8.79 -16.85
N CYS A 380 -4.98 -7.96 -17.89
CA CYS A 380 -4.82 -8.42 -19.27
C CYS A 380 -3.53 -9.22 -19.48
N ALA A 381 -2.50 -8.96 -18.69
CA ALA A 381 -1.24 -9.71 -18.71
C ALA A 381 -1.26 -10.97 -17.80
N GLY A 382 -2.36 -11.22 -17.08
CA GLY A 382 -2.47 -12.34 -16.15
C GLY A 382 -1.88 -12.07 -14.77
N TYR A 383 -1.53 -10.81 -14.45
CA TYR A 383 -1.11 -10.39 -13.12
C TYR A 383 -2.33 -10.21 -12.20
N GLN A 384 -2.12 -10.42 -10.91
CA GLN A 384 -3.11 -10.07 -9.91
C GLN A 384 -2.98 -8.58 -9.53
N ALA A 385 -4.07 -7.98 -9.05
CA ALA A 385 -4.05 -6.66 -8.46
C ALA A 385 -4.39 -6.78 -6.97
N VAL A 386 -3.57 -6.18 -6.11
CA VAL A 386 -3.84 -6.07 -4.67
C VAL A 386 -4.16 -4.61 -4.38
N ILE A 387 -5.38 -4.33 -3.93
CA ILE A 387 -5.75 -2.96 -3.57
C ILE A 387 -5.22 -2.67 -2.17
N SER A 388 -4.53 -1.54 -2.01
CA SER A 388 -3.83 -1.23 -0.77
C SER A 388 -4.17 0.15 -0.24
N HIS A 389 -4.18 0.24 1.09
CA HIS A 389 -4.15 1.48 1.85
C HIS A 389 -2.76 2.13 1.79
N ARG A 390 -2.62 3.24 2.55
CA ARG A 390 -1.32 3.83 2.91
C ARG A 390 -1.22 3.88 4.44
N SER A 391 0.01 4.14 4.97
CA SER A 391 0.25 4.23 6.41
C SER A 391 -0.53 5.37 7.09
N GLY A 392 -0.82 6.45 6.38
CA GLY A 392 -1.69 7.55 6.83
C GLY A 392 -3.03 7.50 6.14
N GLU A 393 -4.04 6.94 6.81
CA GLU A 393 -5.39 6.78 6.32
C GLU A 393 -6.38 7.69 7.04
N THR A 394 -7.59 7.75 6.50
CA THR A 394 -8.74 8.46 7.04
C THR A 394 -9.92 7.50 7.21
N GLU A 395 -11.10 8.01 7.54
CA GLU A 395 -12.34 7.21 7.56
C GLU A 395 -12.91 6.92 6.15
N ASP A 396 -12.21 7.34 5.10
CA ASP A 396 -12.61 7.12 3.71
C ASP A 396 -12.52 5.62 3.34
N ALA A 397 -13.54 5.12 2.65
CA ALA A 397 -13.67 3.71 2.28
C ALA A 397 -13.56 3.48 0.75
N PHE A 398 -13.03 4.44 0.00
CA PHE A 398 -12.94 4.37 -1.46
C PHE A 398 -12.27 3.08 -1.95
N ILE A 399 -11.16 2.67 -1.33
CA ILE A 399 -10.41 1.47 -1.73
C ILE A 399 -11.18 0.17 -1.51
N ALA A 400 -12.13 0.12 -0.56
CA ALA A 400 -12.99 -1.04 -0.38
C ALA A 400 -13.97 -1.19 -1.55
N ASP A 401 -14.60 -0.09 -1.99
CA ASP A 401 -15.41 -0.07 -3.21
C ASP A 401 -14.57 -0.40 -4.46
N LEU A 402 -13.35 0.15 -4.57
CA LEU A 402 -12.44 -0.11 -5.68
C LEU A 402 -12.07 -1.60 -5.76
N ALA A 403 -11.75 -2.24 -4.64
CA ALA A 403 -11.39 -3.67 -4.61
C ALA A 403 -12.51 -4.55 -5.16
N VAL A 404 -13.75 -4.26 -4.79
CA VAL A 404 -14.94 -4.97 -5.31
C VAL A 404 -15.21 -4.59 -6.76
N ALA A 405 -15.08 -3.31 -7.12
CA ALA A 405 -15.31 -2.82 -8.48
C ALA A 405 -14.46 -3.59 -9.51
N VAL A 406 -13.19 -3.79 -9.19
CA VAL A 406 -12.26 -4.47 -10.09
C VAL A 406 -12.16 -5.98 -9.84
N ASN A 407 -12.94 -6.55 -8.91
CA ASN A 407 -12.81 -7.95 -8.49
C ASN A 407 -11.34 -8.30 -8.21
N ALA A 408 -10.70 -7.52 -7.36
CA ALA A 408 -9.27 -7.69 -7.05
C ALA A 408 -8.98 -9.01 -6.33
N GLY A 409 -9.94 -9.50 -5.55
CA GLY A 409 -9.80 -10.73 -4.75
C GLY A 409 -8.95 -10.57 -3.51
N GLN A 410 -8.18 -9.49 -3.38
CA GLN A 410 -7.29 -9.21 -2.26
C GLN A 410 -7.32 -7.71 -1.91
N ILE A 411 -7.21 -7.39 -0.61
CA ILE A 411 -7.09 -6.02 -0.11
C ILE A 411 -6.13 -5.97 1.08
N LYS A 412 -5.25 -4.98 1.11
CA LYS A 412 -4.27 -4.72 2.18
C LYS A 412 -4.68 -3.43 2.92
N THR A 413 -5.10 -3.52 4.19
CA THR A 413 -5.71 -2.41 4.94
C THR A 413 -5.21 -2.28 6.38
N GLY A 414 -4.04 -2.81 6.71
CA GLY A 414 -3.46 -2.76 8.04
C GLY A 414 -3.93 -3.90 8.95
N ALA A 415 -3.81 -3.72 10.27
CA ALA A 415 -4.22 -4.71 11.27
C ALA A 415 -5.76 -4.81 11.38
N PRO A 416 -6.30 -5.93 11.88
CA PRO A 416 -7.73 -6.09 12.10
C PRO A 416 -8.27 -5.20 13.22
#